data_cecf5859a13170b2e9a45eab85ea3972
#
_entry.id   cecf5859a13170b2e9a45eab85ea3972
#
_cell.length_a   1.000
_cell.length_b   1.000
_cell.length_c   1.000
_cell.angle_alpha   90.00
_cell.angle_beta   90.00
_cell.angle_gamma   90.00
#
_symmetry.space_group_name_H-M   'P 1'
#
loop_
_entity.id
_entity.type
_entity.pdbx_description
1 polymer ?
#
loop_
_entity_poly.entity_id
_entity_poly.type
_entity_poly.pdbx_seq_one_letter_code
_entity_poly.pdbx_strand_id
1 'polypeptide(L)'
;MVACMKEQMTEKKKLEDVTEVQMKYQKEIEAIVRGMSSPKVMHDRLLDYHENDIAAALEDMNPTERQRLYRILNAEEISEVLSYIDEEEIPSYLEEMDMKKKAAVVSEMDADEIADLLRQMDKKERETLTELLDEEVRHKIDLIDSFDEEQIGSRMSTNYVEIPSNVTVKQAMRELIRQAADNDNISTLYIVDENRIFCGAISLNDLIIAREDTNLEDLIVVSYPFVYATEEIADCIEWIKDYSEDSIPVLDEENRIIGVITSQDIVEVVDDEMGEDYAMLAGLTAEEDLEEPLKDSIKKRMPWLIVLLGLGLVVSSVVGMFEHVVAELTIVMCFQSLILDMAGNVGTQSLAVTIRVLMDENLTAGQKVHLVFKEARVGLSNGLILGMMSIILIGCYIYFFKSGSLQFAFAVSGCIGAALILAMLISSLVGTLIPMFFHRIHIDPAVASGPLITTVNDLVAVVTYYGLAWLFLIELLHY
;
A
#
# COMPACT_ATOMS: atom_id res chain seq x y z
N MET A 1 -13.69 -17.25 -22.22
CA MET A 1 -14.69 -16.25 -21.85
C MET A 1 -15.85 -16.85 -21.02
N VAL A 2 -16.62 -17.83 -21.52
CA VAL A 2 -17.76 -18.45 -20.78
C VAL A 2 -17.32 -19.20 -19.51
N ALA A 3 -16.16 -19.87 -19.49
CA ALA A 3 -15.62 -20.53 -18.31
C ALA A 3 -15.20 -19.51 -17.22
N CYS A 4 -14.50 -18.45 -17.59
CA CYS A 4 -14.08 -17.35 -16.70
C CYS A 4 -15.31 -16.60 -16.12
N MET A 5 -16.36 -16.38 -16.91
CA MET A 5 -17.62 -15.81 -16.41
C MET A 5 -18.35 -16.74 -15.43
N LYS A 6 -18.27 -18.09 -15.61
CA LYS A 6 -18.85 -19.03 -14.66
C LYS A 6 -18.07 -19.11 -13.36
N GLU A 7 -16.73 -19.04 -13.40
CA GLU A 7 -15.88 -18.95 -12.22
C GLU A 7 -16.20 -17.66 -11.44
N GLN A 8 -16.18 -16.50 -12.09
CA GLN A 8 -16.54 -15.23 -11.47
C GLN A 8 -17.95 -15.22 -10.86
N MET A 9 -18.95 -15.84 -11.54
CA MET A 9 -20.29 -15.98 -10.99
C MET A 9 -20.34 -16.93 -9.77
N THR A 10 -19.48 -17.94 -9.73
CA THR A 10 -19.42 -18.87 -8.60
C THR A 10 -18.69 -18.25 -7.40
N GLU A 11 -17.64 -17.49 -7.63
CA GLU A 11 -16.95 -16.69 -6.61
C GLU A 11 -17.86 -15.60 -6.06
N LYS A 12 -18.52 -14.84 -6.91
CA LYS A 12 -19.47 -13.81 -6.50
C LYS A 12 -20.60 -14.37 -5.64
N LYS A 13 -21.12 -15.56 -5.99
CA LYS A 13 -22.16 -16.22 -5.19
C LYS A 13 -21.64 -16.71 -3.84
N LYS A 14 -20.37 -17.19 -3.77
CA LYS A 14 -19.74 -17.53 -2.49
C LYS A 14 -19.54 -16.29 -1.61
N LEU A 15 -19.13 -15.18 -2.19
CA LEU A 15 -18.99 -13.90 -1.48
C LEU A 15 -20.35 -13.40 -0.95
N GLU A 16 -21.40 -13.46 -1.78
CA GLU A 16 -22.77 -13.10 -1.37
C GLU A 16 -23.28 -14.00 -0.23
N ASP A 17 -23.01 -15.32 -0.28
CA ASP A 17 -23.39 -16.27 0.78
C ASP A 17 -22.62 -15.97 2.11
N VAL A 18 -21.33 -15.60 2.06
CA VAL A 18 -20.52 -15.23 3.24
C VAL A 18 -21.01 -13.91 3.84
N THR A 19 -21.24 -12.90 3.03
CA THR A 19 -21.75 -11.58 3.46
C THR A 19 -23.14 -11.71 4.12
N GLU A 20 -24.01 -12.59 3.60
CA GLU A 20 -25.32 -12.85 4.19
C GLU A 20 -25.21 -13.51 5.58
N VAL A 21 -24.23 -14.39 5.77
CA VAL A 21 -23.97 -15.03 7.08
C VAL A 21 -23.41 -14.01 8.08
N GLN A 22 -22.46 -13.17 7.70
CA GLN A 22 -21.91 -12.11 8.55
C GLN A 22 -23.00 -11.11 8.98
N MET A 23 -23.79 -10.59 8.05
CA MET A 23 -24.93 -9.71 8.37
C MET A 23 -25.95 -10.38 9.30
N LYS A 24 -26.06 -11.70 9.27
CA LYS A 24 -26.93 -12.43 10.20
C LYS A 24 -26.33 -12.43 11.60
N TYR A 25 -25.02 -12.69 11.75
CA TYR A 25 -24.35 -12.67 13.06
C TYR A 25 -24.39 -11.28 13.69
N GLN A 26 -24.12 -10.23 12.93
CA GLN A 26 -24.24 -8.84 13.39
C GLN A 26 -25.62 -8.56 14.01
N LYS A 27 -26.72 -8.93 13.30
CA LYS A 27 -28.08 -8.76 13.81
C LYS A 27 -28.40 -9.60 15.06
N GLU A 28 -27.84 -10.80 15.17
CA GLU A 28 -27.98 -11.65 16.34
C GLU A 28 -27.24 -11.07 17.55
N ILE A 29 -26.03 -10.53 17.36
CA ILE A 29 -25.23 -9.82 18.37
C ILE A 29 -25.98 -8.58 18.85
N GLU A 30 -26.45 -7.72 17.94
CA GLU A 30 -27.27 -6.57 18.28
C GLU A 30 -28.52 -6.95 19.09
N ALA A 31 -29.21 -8.04 18.71
CA ALA A 31 -30.37 -8.52 19.42
C ALA A 31 -30.02 -9.01 20.82
N ILE A 32 -28.85 -9.61 21.04
CA ILE A 32 -28.34 -9.98 22.36
C ILE A 32 -28.16 -8.73 23.23
N VAL A 33 -27.44 -7.72 22.68
CA VAL A 33 -27.17 -6.47 23.40
C VAL A 33 -28.45 -5.70 23.73
N ARG A 34 -29.42 -5.63 22.79
CA ARG A 34 -30.75 -5.00 23.01
C ARG A 34 -31.65 -5.80 23.94
N GLY A 35 -31.38 -7.08 24.16
CA GLY A 35 -32.18 -7.99 24.93
C GLY A 35 -32.34 -7.59 26.41
N MET A 36 -33.29 -8.25 27.12
CA MET A 36 -33.54 -8.02 28.55
C MET A 36 -32.93 -9.12 29.45
N SER A 37 -32.01 -9.92 28.91
CA SER A 37 -31.33 -10.97 29.67
C SER A 37 -30.38 -10.38 30.72
N SER A 38 -29.97 -11.18 31.71
CA SER A 38 -28.95 -10.71 32.66
C SER A 38 -27.61 -10.51 31.98
N PRO A 39 -26.76 -9.58 32.45
CA PRO A 39 -25.43 -9.32 31.85
C PRO A 39 -24.62 -10.61 31.67
N LYS A 40 -24.64 -11.52 32.64
CA LYS A 40 -23.92 -12.80 32.54
C LYS A 40 -24.42 -13.67 31.37
N VAL A 41 -25.74 -13.77 31.18
CA VAL A 41 -26.32 -14.57 30.08
C VAL A 41 -26.03 -13.91 28.72
N MET A 42 -25.94 -12.58 28.66
CA MET A 42 -25.57 -11.86 27.45
C MET A 42 -24.08 -12.11 27.12
N HIS A 43 -23.21 -12.00 28.10
CA HIS A 43 -21.78 -12.29 28.01
C HIS A 43 -21.55 -13.74 27.51
N ASP A 44 -22.12 -14.75 28.20
CA ASP A 44 -21.96 -16.14 27.81
C ASP A 44 -22.44 -16.43 26.36
N ARG A 45 -23.35 -15.61 25.83
CA ARG A 45 -23.85 -15.73 24.45
C ARG A 45 -23.01 -14.97 23.45
N LEU A 46 -22.36 -13.87 23.84
CA LEU A 46 -21.44 -13.11 22.99
C LEU A 46 -20.17 -13.89 22.72
N LEU A 47 -19.68 -14.66 23.68
CA LEU A 47 -18.53 -15.56 23.52
C LEU A 47 -18.74 -16.71 22.52
N ASP A 48 -19.97 -16.92 22.02
CA ASP A 48 -20.25 -17.85 20.92
C ASP A 48 -19.89 -17.27 19.53
N TYR A 49 -19.57 -15.97 19.44
CA TYR A 49 -19.24 -15.26 18.21
C TYR A 49 -17.76 -14.86 18.20
N HIS A 50 -17.19 -14.79 17.01
CA HIS A 50 -15.82 -14.30 16.80
C HIS A 50 -15.76 -12.79 17.07
N GLU A 51 -14.63 -12.31 17.55
CA GLU A 51 -14.38 -10.90 17.91
C GLU A 51 -14.62 -9.97 16.72
N ASN A 52 -14.22 -10.37 15.51
CA ASN A 52 -14.49 -9.64 14.26
C ASN A 52 -16.00 -9.45 13.98
N ASP A 53 -16.86 -10.46 14.28
CA ASP A 53 -18.31 -10.31 14.12
C ASP A 53 -18.89 -9.36 15.17
N ILE A 54 -18.28 -9.31 16.36
CA ILE A 54 -18.65 -8.37 17.43
C ILE A 54 -18.21 -6.95 17.06
N ALA A 55 -17.02 -6.78 16.50
CA ALA A 55 -16.50 -5.50 16.00
C ALA A 55 -17.41 -4.92 14.91
N ALA A 56 -17.74 -5.71 13.89
CA ALA A 56 -18.67 -5.30 12.85
C ALA A 56 -20.08 -4.95 13.37
N ALA A 57 -20.55 -5.61 14.42
CA ALA A 57 -21.81 -5.24 15.08
C ALA A 57 -21.68 -3.96 15.93
N LEU A 58 -20.48 -3.71 16.51
CA LEU A 58 -20.18 -2.50 17.29
C LEU A 58 -20.27 -1.24 16.43
N GLU A 59 -19.77 -1.27 15.19
CA GLU A 59 -19.84 -0.17 14.22
C GLU A 59 -21.30 0.23 13.93
N ASP A 60 -22.20 -0.74 13.75
CA ASP A 60 -23.62 -0.50 13.48
C ASP A 60 -24.44 -0.10 14.72
N MET A 61 -23.89 -0.23 15.94
CA MET A 61 -24.59 0.09 17.18
C MET A 61 -24.61 1.58 17.45
N ASN A 62 -25.72 2.05 18.07
CA ASN A 62 -25.75 3.41 18.60
C ASN A 62 -24.96 3.53 19.93
N PRO A 63 -24.55 4.75 20.35
CA PRO A 63 -23.71 4.95 21.54
C PRO A 63 -24.26 4.32 22.84
N THR A 64 -25.59 4.25 22.98
CA THR A 64 -26.22 3.63 24.17
C THR A 64 -26.06 2.11 24.16
N GLU A 65 -26.12 1.50 23.00
CA GLU A 65 -25.91 0.06 22.80
C GLU A 65 -24.45 -0.30 23.02
N ARG A 66 -23.52 0.50 22.47
CA ARG A 66 -22.06 0.33 22.68
C ARG A 66 -21.70 0.43 24.14
N GLN A 67 -22.18 1.44 24.86
CA GLN A 67 -21.96 1.55 26.31
C GLN A 67 -22.52 0.34 27.10
N ARG A 68 -23.57 -0.30 26.59
CA ARG A 68 -24.09 -1.51 27.20
C ARG A 68 -23.18 -2.70 26.94
N LEU A 69 -22.65 -2.83 25.72
CA LEU A 69 -21.65 -3.84 25.34
C LEU A 69 -20.40 -3.71 26.23
N TYR A 70 -19.84 -2.50 26.38
CA TYR A 70 -18.69 -2.23 27.24
C TYR A 70 -18.90 -2.57 28.73
N ARG A 71 -20.13 -2.70 29.19
CA ARG A 71 -20.44 -3.18 30.55
C ARG A 71 -20.59 -4.70 30.65
N ILE A 72 -20.84 -5.36 29.53
CA ILE A 72 -21.02 -6.81 29.45
C ILE A 72 -19.66 -7.47 29.29
N LEU A 73 -18.81 -6.95 28.40
CA LEU A 73 -17.47 -7.45 28.12
C LEU A 73 -16.46 -6.94 29.16
N ASN A 74 -15.45 -7.75 29.46
CA ASN A 74 -14.30 -7.36 30.28
C ASN A 74 -13.32 -6.46 29.49
N ALA A 75 -12.16 -6.10 30.03
CA ALA A 75 -11.21 -5.22 29.36
C ALA A 75 -10.46 -5.93 28.23
N GLU A 76 -10.03 -7.16 28.46
CA GLU A 76 -9.37 -8.03 27.51
C GLU A 76 -10.25 -8.29 26.28
N GLU A 77 -11.51 -8.73 26.49
CA GLU A 77 -12.48 -8.98 25.41
C GLU A 77 -12.80 -7.72 24.59
N ILE A 78 -12.77 -6.54 25.19
CA ILE A 78 -12.97 -5.27 24.45
C ILE A 78 -11.71 -4.95 23.63
N SER A 79 -10.53 -5.17 24.19
CA SER A 79 -9.26 -5.00 23.47
C SER A 79 -9.23 -5.89 22.23
N GLU A 80 -9.52 -7.19 22.39
CA GLU A 80 -9.61 -8.14 21.28
C GLU A 80 -10.66 -7.75 20.21
N VAL A 81 -11.79 -7.15 20.59
CA VAL A 81 -12.77 -6.62 19.63
C VAL A 81 -12.26 -5.39 18.91
N LEU A 82 -11.57 -4.49 19.63
CA LEU A 82 -11.06 -3.25 19.05
C LEU A 82 -9.91 -3.50 18.05
N SER A 83 -9.13 -4.58 18.19
CA SER A 83 -8.08 -4.93 17.20
C SER A 83 -8.61 -5.33 15.81
N TYR A 84 -9.94 -5.48 15.65
CA TYR A 84 -10.61 -5.68 14.35
C TYR A 84 -11.26 -4.41 13.80
N ILE A 85 -11.12 -3.27 14.49
CA ILE A 85 -11.64 -1.96 14.06
C ILE A 85 -10.49 -1.17 13.45
N ASP A 86 -10.81 -0.34 12.48
CA ASP A 86 -9.87 0.58 11.87
C ASP A 86 -9.17 1.44 12.95
N GLU A 87 -7.84 1.47 12.94
CA GLU A 87 -7.04 2.16 13.94
C GLU A 87 -7.43 3.65 14.10
N GLU A 88 -7.81 4.32 13.02
CA GLU A 88 -8.24 5.70 13.05
C GLU A 88 -9.56 5.91 13.82
N GLU A 89 -10.41 4.89 13.88
CA GLU A 89 -11.69 4.93 14.58
C GLU A 89 -11.59 4.57 16.07
N ILE A 90 -10.59 3.77 16.49
CA ILE A 90 -10.42 3.31 17.88
C ILE A 90 -10.49 4.45 18.90
N PRO A 91 -9.84 5.63 18.70
CA PRO A 91 -9.95 6.75 19.63
C PRO A 91 -11.40 7.15 19.93
N SER A 92 -12.28 7.14 18.91
CA SER A 92 -13.68 7.54 19.04
C SER A 92 -14.48 6.59 19.95
N TYR A 93 -14.22 5.29 19.87
CA TYR A 93 -14.83 4.29 20.74
C TYR A 93 -14.32 4.38 22.18
N LEU A 94 -13.03 4.64 22.36
CA LEU A 94 -12.42 4.83 23.66
C LEU A 94 -12.91 6.12 24.37
N GLU A 95 -13.25 7.18 23.63
CA GLU A 95 -13.85 8.39 24.19
C GLU A 95 -15.23 8.14 24.81
N GLU A 96 -15.95 7.12 24.39
CA GLU A 96 -17.23 6.72 24.96
C GLU A 96 -17.08 6.05 26.35
N MET A 97 -15.86 5.65 26.74
CA MET A 97 -15.58 4.98 28.01
C MET A 97 -15.16 5.97 29.09
N ASP A 98 -15.39 5.62 30.35
CA ASP A 98 -14.77 6.36 31.44
C ASP A 98 -13.24 6.10 31.49
N MET A 99 -12.48 7.04 32.04
CA MET A 99 -11.01 7.00 32.05
C MET A 99 -10.45 5.70 32.67
N LYS A 100 -11.14 5.14 33.67
CA LYS A 100 -10.69 3.90 34.32
C LYS A 100 -10.88 2.68 33.41
N LYS A 101 -12.01 2.62 32.70
CA LYS A 101 -12.30 1.53 31.75
C LYS A 101 -11.39 1.67 30.54
N LYS A 102 -11.21 2.91 30.01
CA LYS A 102 -10.29 3.20 28.92
C LYS A 102 -8.87 2.71 29.25
N ALA A 103 -8.31 3.10 30.41
CA ALA A 103 -6.99 2.65 30.82
C ALA A 103 -6.89 1.13 30.97
N ALA A 104 -7.95 0.48 31.49
CA ALA A 104 -7.95 -0.98 31.61
C ALA A 104 -7.98 -1.68 30.23
N VAL A 105 -8.74 -1.18 29.26
CA VAL A 105 -8.78 -1.73 27.89
C VAL A 105 -7.44 -1.52 27.19
N VAL A 106 -6.90 -0.31 27.24
CA VAL A 106 -5.62 0.00 26.61
C VAL A 106 -4.45 -0.80 27.24
N SER A 107 -4.54 -1.14 28.52
CA SER A 107 -3.49 -1.99 29.15
C SER A 107 -3.48 -3.44 28.67
N GLU A 108 -4.57 -3.90 28.04
CA GLU A 108 -4.71 -5.25 27.45
C GLU A 108 -4.36 -5.27 25.95
N MET A 109 -4.15 -4.10 25.33
CA MET A 109 -3.74 -3.99 23.92
C MET A 109 -2.24 -4.32 23.79
N ASP A 110 -1.81 -4.70 22.59
CA ASP A 110 -0.40 -4.87 22.28
C ASP A 110 0.34 -3.50 22.30
N ALA A 111 1.62 -3.52 22.60
CA ALA A 111 2.38 -2.28 22.84
C ALA A 111 2.53 -1.41 21.60
N ASP A 112 2.57 -2.00 20.41
CA ASP A 112 2.53 -1.35 19.10
C ASP A 112 1.18 -0.68 18.86
N GLU A 113 0.07 -1.37 19.06
CA GLU A 113 -1.29 -0.79 18.99
C GLU A 113 -1.44 0.39 19.95
N ILE A 114 -0.91 0.28 21.18
CA ILE A 114 -0.93 1.38 22.16
C ILE A 114 -0.09 2.57 21.67
N ALA A 115 1.08 2.31 21.09
CA ALA A 115 1.96 3.37 20.59
C ALA A 115 1.26 4.16 19.47
N ASP A 116 0.64 3.47 18.49
CA ASP A 116 -0.09 4.09 17.40
C ASP A 116 -1.33 4.86 17.89
N LEU A 117 -2.09 4.28 18.81
CA LEU A 117 -3.21 4.96 19.47
C LEU A 117 -2.75 6.25 20.17
N LEU A 118 -1.65 6.21 20.92
CA LEU A 118 -1.12 7.37 21.65
C LEU A 118 -0.59 8.47 20.71
N ARG A 119 -0.08 8.11 19.52
CA ARG A 119 0.34 9.09 18.49
C ARG A 119 -0.85 9.90 17.96
N GLN A 120 -2.03 9.29 17.85
CA GLN A 120 -3.25 9.93 17.36
C GLN A 120 -3.93 10.80 18.42
N MET A 121 -3.65 10.63 19.71
CA MET A 121 -4.30 11.34 20.81
C MET A 121 -3.73 12.76 21.05
N ASP A 122 -4.58 13.64 21.58
CA ASP A 122 -4.17 14.94 22.10
C ASP A 122 -3.14 14.80 23.24
N LYS A 123 -2.11 15.66 23.25
CA LYS A 123 -0.99 15.61 24.20
C LYS A 123 -1.43 15.43 25.67
N LYS A 124 -2.49 16.14 26.10
CA LYS A 124 -2.98 16.08 27.47
C LYS A 124 -3.64 14.76 27.82
N GLU A 125 -4.37 14.19 26.88
CA GLU A 125 -5.05 12.91 27.05
C GLU A 125 -4.01 11.78 27.06
N ARG A 126 -3.07 11.80 26.13
CA ARG A 126 -1.92 10.91 26.07
C ARG A 126 -1.13 10.88 27.40
N GLU A 127 -0.72 12.05 27.94
CA GLU A 127 -0.02 12.13 29.21
C GLU A 127 -0.83 11.48 30.35
N THR A 128 -2.14 11.75 30.41
CA THR A 128 -3.01 11.20 31.44
C THR A 128 -3.19 9.69 31.32
N LEU A 129 -3.33 9.17 30.10
CA LEU A 129 -3.48 7.74 29.87
C LEU A 129 -2.17 6.99 30.16
N THR A 130 -1.05 7.49 29.65
CA THR A 130 0.30 6.92 29.91
C THR A 130 0.63 6.85 31.41
N GLU A 131 0.21 7.83 32.24
CA GLU A 131 0.39 7.78 33.68
C GLU A 131 -0.40 6.65 34.35
N LEU A 132 -1.48 6.17 33.75
CA LEU A 132 -2.33 5.11 34.29
C LEU A 132 -1.88 3.70 33.85
N LEU A 133 -1.03 3.60 32.85
CA LEU A 133 -0.46 2.32 32.37
C LEU A 133 0.62 1.82 33.32
N ASP A 134 0.81 0.51 33.37
CA ASP A 134 1.85 -0.13 34.17
C ASP A 134 3.26 0.24 33.65
N GLU A 135 4.26 0.20 34.54
CA GLU A 135 5.64 0.57 34.21
C GLU A 135 6.24 -0.31 33.09
N GLU A 136 5.88 -1.58 33.07
CA GLU A 136 6.33 -2.53 32.05
C GLU A 136 5.77 -2.17 30.65
N VAL A 137 4.48 -1.87 30.56
CA VAL A 137 3.82 -1.45 29.32
C VAL A 137 4.43 -0.13 28.83
N ARG A 138 4.62 0.84 29.72
CA ARG A 138 5.27 2.11 29.35
C ARG A 138 6.67 1.93 28.80
N HIS A 139 7.45 1.02 29.35
CA HIS A 139 8.80 0.76 28.83
C HIS A 139 8.78 0.14 27.43
N LYS A 140 7.80 -0.72 27.15
CA LYS A 140 7.60 -1.29 25.80
C LYS A 140 7.20 -0.20 24.79
N ILE A 141 6.28 0.67 25.16
CA ILE A 141 5.87 1.83 24.34
C ILE A 141 7.06 2.77 24.09
N ASP A 142 7.81 3.14 25.15
CA ASP A 142 8.98 4.00 25.00
C ASP A 142 10.04 3.39 24.05
N LEU A 143 10.17 2.07 24.04
CA LEU A 143 11.05 1.36 23.12
C LEU A 143 10.59 1.52 21.67
N ILE A 144 9.32 1.26 21.38
CA ILE A 144 8.72 1.39 20.04
C ILE A 144 8.79 2.85 19.55
N ASP A 145 8.42 3.81 20.40
CA ASP A 145 8.47 5.24 20.09
C ASP A 145 9.90 5.80 19.92
N SER A 146 10.93 5.01 20.27
CA SER A 146 12.32 5.40 20.04
C SER A 146 12.78 5.26 18.59
N PHE A 147 12.02 4.55 17.76
CA PHE A 147 12.28 4.35 16.34
C PHE A 147 11.47 5.33 15.51
N ASP A 148 12.00 5.72 14.35
CA ASP A 148 11.28 6.54 13.37
C ASP A 148 10.13 5.73 12.73
N GLU A 149 9.04 6.38 12.32
CA GLU A 149 7.86 5.72 11.74
C GLU A 149 8.17 4.88 10.49
N GLU A 150 9.21 5.25 9.74
CA GLU A 150 9.70 4.52 8.56
C GLU A 150 10.58 3.30 8.91
N GLN A 151 10.95 3.12 10.19
CA GLN A 151 11.78 2.01 10.65
C GLN A 151 10.94 0.83 11.15
N ILE A 152 11.38 -0.40 10.88
CA ILE A 152 10.66 -1.63 11.25
C ILE A 152 10.45 -1.74 12.77
N GLY A 153 11.33 -1.16 13.58
CA GLY A 153 11.20 -1.12 15.03
C GLY A 153 9.98 -0.36 15.56
N SER A 154 9.40 0.56 14.75
CA SER A 154 8.18 1.30 15.09
C SER A 154 6.90 0.46 14.94
N ARG A 155 6.97 -0.66 14.19
CA ARG A 155 5.87 -1.57 13.88
C ARG A 155 6.01 -2.93 14.54
N MET A 156 7.01 -3.12 15.43
CA MET A 156 7.26 -4.40 16.07
C MET A 156 6.32 -4.64 17.25
N SER A 157 5.75 -5.84 17.32
CA SER A 157 5.11 -6.32 18.54
C SER A 157 6.15 -6.82 19.56
N THR A 158 5.87 -6.61 20.83
CA THR A 158 6.69 -7.17 21.94
C THR A 158 6.15 -8.48 22.47
N ASN A 159 5.15 -9.05 21.80
CA ASN A 159 4.45 -10.28 22.13
C ASN A 159 5.16 -11.48 21.48
N TYR A 160 6.15 -12.07 22.16
CA TYR A 160 6.91 -13.21 21.67
C TYR A 160 7.46 -14.08 22.80
N VAL A 161 7.83 -15.34 22.48
CA VAL A 161 8.39 -16.29 23.40
C VAL A 161 9.89 -16.49 23.17
N GLU A 162 10.69 -16.26 24.21
CA GLU A 162 12.15 -16.43 24.22
C GLU A 162 12.55 -17.65 25.06
N ILE A 163 13.36 -18.55 24.48
CA ILE A 163 13.83 -19.78 25.13
C ILE A 163 15.36 -19.84 25.13
N PRO A 164 16.01 -20.09 26.30
CA PRO A 164 17.44 -20.27 26.33
C PRO A 164 17.90 -21.52 25.57
N SER A 165 19.00 -21.44 24.82
CA SER A 165 19.53 -22.55 24.01
C SER A 165 20.06 -23.73 24.82
N ASN A 166 20.46 -23.50 26.07
CA ASN A 166 21.10 -24.50 26.96
C ASN A 166 20.10 -25.35 27.76
N VAL A 167 18.82 -25.40 27.38
CA VAL A 167 17.77 -26.14 28.08
C VAL A 167 17.36 -27.41 27.31
N THR A 168 16.76 -28.37 28.02
CA THR A 168 16.18 -29.59 27.38
C THR A 168 14.80 -29.25 26.80
N VAL A 169 14.31 -30.08 25.87
CA VAL A 169 12.94 -30.00 25.28
C VAL A 169 11.88 -29.87 26.40
N LYS A 170 12.01 -30.64 27.46
CA LYS A 170 11.09 -30.59 28.60
C LYS A 170 11.13 -29.25 29.36
N GLN A 171 12.30 -28.65 29.48
CA GLN A 171 12.45 -27.32 30.10
C GLN A 171 11.95 -26.23 29.19
N ALA A 172 12.24 -26.32 27.86
CA ALA A 172 11.72 -25.43 26.86
C ALA A 172 10.18 -25.40 26.85
N MET A 173 9.54 -26.59 26.91
CA MET A 173 8.08 -26.67 27.00
C MET A 173 7.52 -26.04 28.29
N ARG A 174 8.21 -26.13 29.42
CA ARG A 174 7.78 -25.45 30.67
C ARG A 174 7.93 -23.94 30.58
N GLU A 175 8.99 -23.49 29.95
CA GLU A 175 9.24 -22.08 29.72
C GLU A 175 8.20 -21.47 28.78
N LEU A 176 7.88 -22.18 27.69
CA LEU A 176 6.77 -21.84 26.81
C LEU A 176 5.43 -21.71 27.57
N ILE A 177 5.04 -22.73 28.34
CA ILE A 177 3.79 -22.71 29.12
C ILE A 177 3.74 -21.54 30.10
N ARG A 178 4.88 -21.16 30.66
CA ARG A 178 5.00 -20.01 31.58
C ARG A 178 4.77 -18.70 30.85
N GLN A 179 5.35 -18.52 29.67
CA GLN A 179 5.28 -17.29 28.88
C GLN A 179 3.97 -17.18 28.09
N ALA A 180 3.37 -18.30 27.69
CA ALA A 180 2.10 -18.35 26.96
C ALA A 180 0.88 -17.88 27.79
N ALA A 181 1.07 -17.57 29.08
CA ALA A 181 0.03 -16.92 29.88
C ALA A 181 -0.08 -15.41 29.59
N ASP A 182 1.02 -14.82 29.13
CA ASP A 182 1.16 -13.38 28.89
C ASP A 182 1.47 -13.07 27.41
N ASN A 183 1.60 -14.10 26.55
CA ASN A 183 1.90 -13.98 25.11
C ASN A 183 1.11 -14.99 24.31
N ASP A 184 0.42 -14.58 23.30
CA ASP A 184 -0.37 -15.41 22.38
C ASP A 184 0.36 -15.72 21.05
N ASN A 185 1.38 -14.94 20.67
CA ASN A 185 2.27 -15.28 19.56
C ASN A 185 3.27 -16.39 19.96
N ILE A 186 2.78 -17.62 20.01
CA ILE A 186 3.52 -18.81 20.46
C ILE A 186 3.86 -19.79 19.33
N SER A 187 3.47 -19.51 18.10
CA SER A 187 3.72 -20.40 16.95
C SER A 187 5.20 -20.57 16.65
N THR A 188 6.00 -19.52 16.89
CA THR A 188 7.44 -19.47 16.74
C THR A 188 8.11 -19.17 18.09
N LEU A 189 9.10 -19.98 18.45
CA LEU A 189 9.86 -19.85 19.69
C LEU A 189 11.29 -19.41 19.37
N TYR A 190 11.69 -18.26 19.89
CA TYR A 190 13.00 -17.69 19.57
C TYR A 190 14.05 -18.17 20.57
N ILE A 191 15.15 -18.65 20.05
CA ILE A 191 16.22 -19.25 20.83
C ILE A 191 17.34 -18.25 21.02
N VAL A 192 17.76 -18.06 22.27
CA VAL A 192 18.83 -17.14 22.65
C VAL A 192 19.94 -17.82 23.46
N ASP A 193 21.15 -17.28 23.38
CA ASP A 193 22.27 -17.73 24.18
C ASP A 193 22.23 -17.14 25.62
N GLU A 194 23.28 -17.42 26.40
CA GLU A 194 23.45 -16.91 27.79
C GLU A 194 23.54 -15.36 27.86
N ASN A 195 23.86 -14.68 26.74
CA ASN A 195 23.95 -13.23 26.64
C ASN A 195 22.69 -12.62 26.03
N ARG A 196 21.62 -13.43 25.78
CA ARG A 196 20.38 -13.08 25.09
C ARG A 196 20.58 -12.72 23.61
N ILE A 197 21.63 -13.24 22.98
CA ILE A 197 21.88 -13.09 21.55
C ILE A 197 21.03 -14.12 20.82
N PHE A 198 20.34 -13.69 19.74
CA PHE A 198 19.52 -14.55 18.89
C PHE A 198 20.37 -15.64 18.24
N CYS A 199 19.92 -16.90 18.34
CA CYS A 199 20.59 -18.08 17.81
C CYS A 199 19.80 -18.79 16.72
N GLY A 200 18.50 -18.53 16.60
CA GLY A 200 17.59 -19.17 15.68
C GLY A 200 16.20 -19.35 16.27
N ALA A 201 15.33 -20.09 15.59
CA ALA A 201 13.98 -20.32 16.05
C ALA A 201 13.58 -21.79 15.98
N ILE A 202 12.54 -22.17 16.71
CA ILE A 202 11.91 -23.49 16.70
C ILE A 202 10.40 -23.28 16.50
N SER A 203 9.77 -24.05 15.60
CA SER A 203 8.31 -24.02 15.51
C SER A 203 7.68 -24.71 16.73
N LEU A 204 6.55 -24.21 17.21
CA LEU A 204 5.76 -24.85 18.26
C LEU A 204 5.44 -26.31 17.89
N ASN A 205 5.15 -26.59 16.63
CA ASN A 205 4.86 -27.94 16.14
C ASN A 205 6.04 -28.87 16.35
N ASP A 206 7.28 -28.43 16.03
CA ASP A 206 8.47 -29.25 16.18
C ASP A 206 8.77 -29.52 17.67
N LEU A 207 8.55 -28.53 18.55
CA LEU A 207 8.70 -28.70 19.97
C LEU A 207 7.68 -29.71 20.54
N ILE A 208 6.41 -29.67 20.10
CA ILE A 208 5.33 -30.57 20.55
C ILE A 208 5.61 -32.02 20.15
N ILE A 209 6.11 -32.27 18.93
CA ILE A 209 6.37 -33.64 18.44
C ILE A 209 7.73 -34.18 18.88
N ALA A 210 8.61 -33.34 19.42
CA ALA A 210 9.93 -33.76 19.89
C ALA A 210 9.82 -34.71 21.10
N ARG A 211 10.74 -35.67 21.17
CA ARG A 211 10.83 -36.57 22.33
C ARG A 211 11.56 -35.86 23.48
N GLU A 212 11.26 -36.23 24.71
CA GLU A 212 11.92 -35.68 25.92
C GLU A 212 13.44 -35.78 25.91
N ASP A 213 13.99 -36.80 25.22
CA ASP A 213 15.43 -37.08 25.09
C ASP A 213 16.08 -36.43 23.86
N THR A 214 15.33 -35.75 23.03
CA THR A 214 15.86 -34.97 21.88
C THR A 214 16.66 -33.76 22.43
N ASN A 215 17.82 -33.51 21.81
CA ASN A 215 18.57 -32.30 22.11
C ASN A 215 17.83 -31.09 21.47
N LEU A 216 17.64 -30.02 22.22
CA LEU A 216 16.99 -28.82 21.72
C LEU A 216 17.74 -28.22 20.53
N GLU A 217 19.08 -28.28 20.53
CA GLU A 217 19.92 -27.80 19.43
C GLU A 217 19.61 -28.45 18.09
N ASP A 218 19.13 -29.71 18.08
CA ASP A 218 18.78 -30.44 16.86
C ASP A 218 17.50 -29.92 16.20
N LEU A 219 16.70 -29.12 16.93
CA LEU A 219 15.43 -28.55 16.47
C LEU A 219 15.59 -27.10 16.00
N ILE A 220 16.72 -26.44 16.33
CA ILE A 220 16.93 -25.02 16.04
C ILE A 220 17.17 -24.80 14.54
N VAL A 221 16.36 -23.97 13.92
CA VAL A 221 16.59 -23.45 12.59
C VAL A 221 17.51 -22.23 12.71
N VAL A 222 18.81 -22.42 12.55
CA VAL A 222 19.83 -21.36 12.69
C VAL A 222 19.85 -20.35 11.55
N SER A 223 19.23 -20.68 10.40
CA SER A 223 19.09 -19.79 9.25
C SER A 223 17.72 -19.09 9.24
N TYR A 224 17.07 -18.98 10.40
CA TYR A 224 15.81 -18.28 10.53
C TYR A 224 15.97 -16.79 10.16
N PRO A 225 15.06 -16.18 9.38
CA PRO A 225 15.15 -14.78 9.00
C PRO A 225 15.04 -13.85 10.21
N PHE A 226 15.65 -12.68 10.13
CA PHE A 226 15.55 -11.63 11.15
C PHE A 226 15.75 -10.26 10.49
N VAL A 227 15.31 -9.19 11.15
CA VAL A 227 15.51 -7.79 10.75
C VAL A 227 16.12 -6.99 11.90
N TYR A 228 16.81 -5.90 11.58
CA TYR A 228 17.23 -4.95 12.60
C TYR A 228 16.20 -3.83 12.76
N ALA A 229 15.91 -3.43 13.99
CA ALA A 229 14.89 -2.42 14.30
C ALA A 229 15.10 -1.07 13.59
N THR A 230 16.34 -0.76 13.19
CA THR A 230 16.72 0.46 12.49
C THR A 230 16.64 0.36 10.96
N GLU A 231 16.29 -0.79 10.41
CA GLU A 231 16.08 -0.97 8.97
C GLU A 231 14.78 -0.26 8.55
N GLU A 232 14.79 0.32 7.34
CA GLU A 232 13.59 0.91 6.76
C GLU A 232 12.60 -0.18 6.34
N ILE A 233 11.33 0.05 6.59
CA ILE A 233 10.24 -0.88 6.31
C ILE A 233 10.25 -1.26 4.82
N ALA A 234 10.32 -0.28 3.92
CA ALA A 234 10.33 -0.47 2.48
C ALA A 234 11.46 -1.41 2.01
N ASP A 235 12.64 -1.33 2.64
CA ASP A 235 13.81 -2.13 2.25
C ASP A 235 13.71 -3.60 2.67
N CYS A 236 13.06 -3.91 3.79
CA CYS A 236 13.02 -5.27 4.35
C CYS A 236 11.76 -6.05 3.99
N ILE A 237 10.67 -5.38 3.62
CA ILE A 237 9.36 -6.02 3.44
C ILE A 237 9.31 -7.04 2.31
N GLU A 238 10.04 -6.81 1.20
CA GLU A 238 10.05 -7.74 0.05
C GLU A 238 10.66 -9.08 0.40
N TRP A 239 11.82 -9.06 1.09
CA TRP A 239 12.47 -10.33 1.41
C TRP A 239 11.79 -11.04 2.61
N ILE A 240 11.17 -10.33 3.54
CA ILE A 240 10.37 -10.90 4.63
C ILE A 240 9.24 -11.77 4.06
N LYS A 241 8.51 -11.28 3.05
CA LYS A 241 7.43 -12.01 2.36
C LYS A 241 7.90 -13.34 1.77
N ASP A 242 9.13 -13.41 1.27
CA ASP A 242 9.65 -14.63 0.62
C ASP A 242 9.81 -15.81 1.58
N TYR A 243 9.99 -15.53 2.89
CA TYR A 243 10.11 -16.58 3.90
C TYR A 243 8.79 -17.18 4.33
N SER A 244 7.69 -16.41 4.25
CA SER A 244 6.33 -16.87 4.63
C SER A 244 6.26 -17.47 6.04
N GLU A 245 7.01 -16.90 6.99
CA GLU A 245 6.99 -17.29 8.40
C GLU A 245 5.84 -16.60 9.16
N ASP A 246 5.37 -17.21 10.23
CA ASP A 246 4.30 -16.64 11.06
C ASP A 246 4.72 -15.35 11.78
N SER A 247 6.01 -15.27 12.17
CA SER A 247 6.61 -14.07 12.73
C SER A 247 8.13 -14.06 12.53
N ILE A 248 8.74 -12.87 12.47
CA ILE A 248 10.16 -12.65 12.22
C ILE A 248 10.72 -11.80 13.37
N PRO A 249 11.85 -12.19 14.00
CA PRO A 249 12.41 -11.45 15.12
C PRO A 249 13.06 -10.15 14.68
N VAL A 250 12.81 -9.09 15.43
CA VAL A 250 13.43 -7.77 15.33
C VAL A 250 14.57 -7.68 16.32
N LEU A 251 15.77 -7.38 15.83
CA LEU A 251 16.99 -7.36 16.61
C LEU A 251 17.51 -5.94 16.85
N ASP A 252 18.18 -5.74 17.98
CA ASP A 252 19.00 -4.56 18.23
C ASP A 252 20.40 -4.67 17.57
N GLU A 253 21.23 -3.62 17.70
CA GLU A 253 22.61 -3.61 17.15
C GLU A 253 23.52 -4.68 17.78
N GLU A 254 23.20 -5.18 18.97
CA GLU A 254 23.89 -6.25 19.69
C GLU A 254 23.37 -7.66 19.34
N ASN A 255 22.47 -7.79 18.36
CA ASN A 255 21.79 -9.02 17.93
C ASN A 255 20.90 -9.65 19.03
N ARG A 256 20.31 -8.86 19.91
CA ARG A 256 19.31 -9.32 20.88
C ARG A 256 17.93 -9.08 20.32
N ILE A 257 17.00 -9.97 20.63
CA ILE A 257 15.59 -9.80 20.24
C ILE A 257 14.98 -8.70 21.10
N ILE A 258 14.36 -7.73 20.45
CA ILE A 258 13.63 -6.64 21.11
C ILE A 258 12.14 -6.64 20.76
N GLY A 259 11.76 -7.34 19.71
CA GLY A 259 10.39 -7.51 19.26
C GLY A 259 10.28 -8.52 18.13
N VAL A 260 9.13 -8.61 17.53
CA VAL A 260 8.84 -9.43 16.37
C VAL A 260 7.91 -8.67 15.41
N ILE A 261 7.97 -9.02 14.13
CA ILE A 261 6.95 -8.63 13.14
C ILE A 261 6.17 -9.89 12.81
N THR A 262 4.86 -9.85 13.01
CA THR A 262 3.98 -10.97 12.69
C THR A 262 3.58 -10.97 11.21
N SER A 263 3.04 -12.09 10.72
CA SER A 263 2.50 -12.13 9.35
C SER A 263 1.31 -11.18 9.16
N GLN A 264 0.60 -10.83 10.22
CA GLN A 264 -0.48 -9.86 10.19
C GLN A 264 0.08 -8.44 9.99
N ASP A 265 1.07 -8.04 10.80
CA ASP A 265 1.73 -6.74 10.67
C ASP A 265 2.36 -6.58 9.29
N ILE A 266 2.97 -7.65 8.74
CA ILE A 266 3.51 -7.65 7.37
C ILE A 266 2.42 -7.37 6.33
N VAL A 267 1.23 -7.96 6.47
CA VAL A 267 0.12 -7.72 5.53
C VAL A 267 -0.34 -6.28 5.63
N GLU A 268 -0.49 -5.73 6.82
CA GLU A 268 -0.91 -4.35 7.08
C GLU A 268 0.09 -3.35 6.50
N VAL A 269 1.36 -3.48 6.86
CA VAL A 269 2.43 -2.63 6.33
C VAL A 269 2.53 -2.71 4.80
N VAL A 270 2.30 -3.88 4.21
CA VAL A 270 2.25 -4.03 2.73
C VAL A 270 1.08 -3.30 2.13
N ASP A 271 -0.07 -3.30 2.79
CA ASP A 271 -1.28 -2.59 2.31
C ASP A 271 -1.08 -1.08 2.39
N ASP A 272 -0.51 -0.57 3.48
CA ASP A 272 -0.14 0.83 3.68
C ASP A 272 0.85 1.30 2.58
N GLU A 273 1.95 0.60 2.37
CA GLU A 273 2.94 0.90 1.32
C GLU A 273 2.30 0.91 -0.08
N MET A 274 1.43 -0.06 -0.37
CA MET A 274 0.71 -0.10 -1.65
C MET A 274 -0.28 1.07 -1.79
N GLY A 275 -0.91 1.48 -0.71
CA GLY A 275 -1.80 2.64 -0.64
C GLY A 275 -1.05 3.94 -0.91
N GLU A 276 0.09 4.14 -0.25
CA GLU A 276 0.97 5.30 -0.46
C GLU A 276 1.52 5.36 -1.90
N ASP A 277 2.02 4.25 -2.43
CA ASP A 277 2.46 4.15 -3.83
C ASP A 277 1.35 4.53 -4.81
N TYR A 278 0.13 4.05 -4.57
CA TYR A 278 -1.03 4.38 -5.38
C TYR A 278 -1.38 5.88 -5.30
N ALA A 279 -1.34 6.45 -4.11
CA ALA A 279 -1.57 7.88 -3.89
C ALA A 279 -0.50 8.72 -4.61
N MET A 280 0.78 8.38 -4.48
CA MET A 280 1.88 9.05 -5.16
C MET A 280 1.77 8.93 -6.69
N LEU A 281 1.40 7.76 -7.22
CA LEU A 281 1.15 7.56 -8.64
C LEU A 281 0.02 8.45 -9.16
N ALA A 282 -1.00 8.70 -8.33
CA ALA A 282 -2.10 9.62 -8.63
C ALA A 282 -1.70 11.11 -8.51
N GLY A 283 -0.55 11.42 -7.93
CA GLY A 283 -0.06 12.78 -7.71
C GLY A 283 -0.56 13.39 -6.39
N LEU A 284 -0.83 12.55 -5.39
CA LEU A 284 -1.06 12.94 -4.01
C LEU A 284 0.25 12.93 -3.22
N THR A 285 0.28 13.55 -2.06
CA THR A 285 1.44 13.50 -1.16
C THR A 285 1.33 12.43 -0.08
N ALA A 286 0.14 11.89 0.12
CA ALA A 286 -0.16 10.78 1.02
C ALA A 286 -1.52 10.18 0.65
N GLU A 287 -1.85 9.04 1.21
CA GLU A 287 -3.16 8.40 1.10
C GLU A 287 -4.29 9.30 1.63
N GLU A 288 -5.50 9.12 1.15
CA GLU A 288 -6.68 9.95 1.48
C GLU A 288 -7.91 9.07 1.73
N ASP A 289 -8.54 9.27 2.88
CA ASP A 289 -9.74 8.55 3.30
C ASP A 289 -11.04 9.25 2.95
N LEU A 290 -12.15 8.48 2.99
CA LEU A 290 -13.49 8.98 2.70
C LEU A 290 -13.95 10.05 3.72
N GLU A 291 -13.64 9.86 5.00
CA GLU A 291 -14.06 10.72 6.11
C GLU A 291 -13.09 11.88 6.39
N GLU A 292 -12.00 11.99 5.61
CA GLU A 292 -10.96 13.00 5.83
C GLU A 292 -11.49 14.43 5.70
N PRO A 293 -11.12 15.35 6.61
CA PRO A 293 -11.52 16.76 6.54
C PRO A 293 -11.04 17.44 5.25
N LEU A 294 -11.92 18.22 4.59
CA LEU A 294 -11.63 18.93 3.33
C LEU A 294 -10.30 19.70 3.33
N LYS A 295 -9.89 20.23 4.47
CA LYS A 295 -8.65 21.00 4.59
C LYS A 295 -7.41 20.13 4.39
N ASP A 296 -7.45 18.91 4.90
CA ASP A 296 -6.32 17.97 4.83
C ASP A 296 -6.26 17.34 3.44
N SER A 297 -7.39 16.97 2.83
CA SER A 297 -7.46 16.58 1.40
C SER A 297 -6.88 17.65 0.47
N ILE A 298 -7.20 18.94 0.71
CA ILE A 298 -6.61 20.05 -0.07
C ILE A 298 -5.10 20.10 0.13
N LYS A 299 -4.61 19.91 1.36
CA LYS A 299 -3.18 19.96 1.69
C LYS A 299 -2.40 18.83 0.99
N LYS A 300 -2.97 17.65 0.91
CA LYS A 300 -2.37 16.49 0.23
C LYS A 300 -2.31 16.67 -1.30
N ARG A 301 -3.28 17.32 -1.92
CA ARG A 301 -3.38 17.52 -3.38
C ARG A 301 -2.69 18.77 -3.90
N MET A 302 -2.71 19.87 -3.15
CA MET A 302 -2.31 21.19 -3.62
C MET A 302 -0.84 21.30 -4.05
N PRO A 303 0.16 20.69 -3.36
CA PRO A 303 1.56 20.81 -3.75
C PRO A 303 1.80 20.37 -5.19
N TRP A 304 1.27 19.20 -5.59
CA TRP A 304 1.40 18.68 -6.94
C TRP A 304 0.65 19.53 -7.97
N LEU A 305 -0.55 20.01 -7.67
CA LEU A 305 -1.32 20.88 -8.57
C LEU A 305 -0.59 22.19 -8.86
N ILE A 306 0.13 22.75 -7.90
CA ILE A 306 0.95 23.96 -8.10
C ILE A 306 2.13 23.66 -9.03
N VAL A 307 2.83 22.54 -8.83
CA VAL A 307 3.94 22.12 -9.70
C VAL A 307 3.43 21.91 -11.14
N LEU A 308 2.31 21.19 -11.29
CA LEU A 308 1.71 20.91 -12.60
C LEU A 308 1.21 22.19 -13.31
N LEU A 309 0.69 23.16 -12.56
CA LEU A 309 0.33 24.46 -13.11
C LEU A 309 1.58 25.18 -13.69
N GLY A 310 2.69 25.15 -12.96
CA GLY A 310 3.96 25.71 -13.44
C GLY A 310 4.47 25.02 -14.70
N LEU A 311 4.47 23.69 -14.72
CA LEU A 311 4.86 22.90 -15.88
C LEU A 311 3.91 23.12 -17.08
N GLY A 312 2.58 23.24 -16.84
CA GLY A 312 1.61 23.57 -17.85
C GLY A 312 1.86 24.92 -18.54
N LEU A 313 2.34 25.92 -17.78
CA LEU A 313 2.77 27.20 -18.36
C LEU A 313 3.98 27.04 -19.28
N VAL A 314 4.93 26.15 -18.94
CA VAL A 314 6.08 25.83 -19.81
C VAL A 314 5.58 25.18 -21.12
N VAL A 315 4.71 24.19 -21.04
CA VAL A 315 4.10 23.54 -22.23
C VAL A 315 3.39 24.57 -23.10
N SER A 316 2.56 25.43 -22.50
CA SER A 316 1.88 26.51 -23.20
C SER A 316 2.83 27.47 -23.91
N SER A 317 3.97 27.80 -23.26
CA SER A 317 4.99 28.65 -23.87
C SER A 317 5.65 28.00 -25.08
N VAL A 318 5.89 26.68 -25.01
CA VAL A 318 6.45 25.92 -26.15
C VAL A 318 5.44 25.83 -27.29
N VAL A 319 4.15 25.63 -27.01
CA VAL A 319 3.10 25.70 -28.05
C VAL A 319 3.13 27.06 -28.76
N GLY A 320 3.29 28.13 -27.99
CA GLY A 320 3.41 29.50 -28.55
C GLY A 320 4.58 29.69 -29.54
N MET A 321 5.68 28.95 -29.40
CA MET A 321 6.80 28.98 -30.34
C MET A 321 6.42 28.44 -31.74
N PHE A 322 5.36 27.63 -31.84
CA PHE A 322 4.82 27.08 -33.09
C PHE A 322 3.62 27.85 -33.66
N GLU A 323 3.36 29.09 -33.18
CA GLU A 323 2.24 29.92 -33.63
C GLU A 323 2.24 30.08 -35.16
N HIS A 324 3.40 30.19 -35.83
CA HIS A 324 3.53 30.25 -37.26
C HIS A 324 2.93 29.02 -37.97
N VAL A 325 3.24 27.82 -37.47
CA VAL A 325 2.72 26.55 -38.01
C VAL A 325 1.18 26.49 -37.90
N VAL A 326 0.67 26.93 -36.77
CA VAL A 326 -0.75 26.99 -36.47
C VAL A 326 -1.48 28.01 -37.36
N ALA A 327 -0.85 29.16 -37.62
CA ALA A 327 -1.42 30.20 -38.45
C ALA A 327 -1.54 29.78 -39.94
N GLU A 328 -0.56 29.04 -40.46
CA GLU A 328 -0.57 28.54 -41.85
C GLU A 328 -1.45 27.31 -42.01
N LEU A 329 -1.45 26.40 -41.03
CA LEU A 329 -2.16 25.10 -41.10
C LEU A 329 -3.12 24.91 -39.92
N THR A 330 -4.21 25.67 -39.88
CA THR A 330 -5.19 25.59 -38.79
C THR A 330 -5.74 24.17 -38.58
N ILE A 331 -5.75 23.30 -39.61
CA ILE A 331 -6.20 21.90 -39.47
C ILE A 331 -5.31 21.08 -38.53
N VAL A 332 -4.04 21.43 -38.38
CA VAL A 332 -3.12 20.76 -37.49
C VAL A 332 -3.57 20.91 -36.03
N MET A 333 -4.11 22.08 -35.63
CA MET A 333 -4.66 22.27 -34.28
C MET A 333 -5.78 21.29 -33.93
N CYS A 334 -6.59 20.90 -34.92
CA CYS A 334 -7.76 20.01 -34.67
C CYS A 334 -7.36 18.65 -34.14
N PHE A 335 -6.13 18.21 -34.38
CA PHE A 335 -5.63 16.87 -33.98
C PHE A 335 -4.58 16.91 -32.90
N GLN A 336 -4.24 18.11 -32.36
CA GLN A 336 -3.30 18.24 -31.26
C GLN A 336 -3.70 17.40 -30.05
N SER A 337 -4.95 17.53 -29.60
CA SER A 337 -5.45 16.79 -28.43
C SER A 337 -5.31 15.28 -28.60
N LEU A 338 -5.53 14.75 -29.82
CA LEU A 338 -5.38 13.33 -30.09
C LEU A 338 -3.96 12.85 -29.83
N ILE A 339 -2.95 13.63 -30.24
CA ILE A 339 -1.54 13.23 -30.10
C ILE A 339 -1.07 13.37 -28.65
N LEU A 340 -1.47 14.46 -27.96
CA LEU A 340 -1.16 14.65 -26.55
C LEU A 340 -1.77 13.54 -25.70
N ASP A 341 -3.05 13.24 -25.89
CA ASP A 341 -3.77 12.19 -25.18
C ASP A 341 -3.10 10.82 -25.36
N MET A 342 -2.78 10.43 -26.60
CA MET A 342 -2.14 9.15 -26.87
C MET A 342 -0.73 9.08 -26.29
N ALA A 343 0.04 10.16 -26.35
CA ALA A 343 1.38 10.24 -25.76
C ALA A 343 1.34 10.14 -24.24
N GLY A 344 0.41 10.88 -23.59
CA GLY A 344 0.20 10.83 -22.16
C GLY A 344 -0.17 9.42 -21.68
N ASN A 345 -1.17 8.80 -22.31
CA ASN A 345 -1.64 7.46 -21.97
C ASN A 345 -0.55 6.38 -22.09
N VAL A 346 0.23 6.39 -23.16
CA VAL A 346 1.34 5.42 -23.31
C VAL A 346 2.42 5.65 -22.28
N GLY A 347 2.73 6.91 -21.97
CA GLY A 347 3.72 7.24 -20.95
C GLY A 347 3.31 6.77 -19.56
N THR A 348 2.04 6.97 -19.16
CA THR A 348 1.53 6.48 -17.87
C THR A 348 1.44 4.96 -17.81
N GLN A 349 1.13 4.27 -18.93
CA GLN A 349 1.20 2.80 -18.97
C GLN A 349 2.64 2.29 -18.77
N SER A 350 3.62 2.89 -19.42
CA SER A 350 5.04 2.52 -19.23
C SER A 350 5.55 2.89 -17.83
N LEU A 351 5.05 4.00 -17.25
CA LEU A 351 5.31 4.37 -15.85
C LEU A 351 4.84 3.28 -14.90
N ALA A 352 3.56 2.90 -14.97
CA ALA A 352 2.98 1.89 -14.07
C ALA A 352 3.71 0.53 -14.15
N VAL A 353 4.08 0.10 -15.37
CA VAL A 353 4.89 -1.12 -15.55
C VAL A 353 6.27 -0.97 -14.93
N THR A 354 6.89 0.21 -15.08
CA THR A 354 8.25 0.47 -14.61
C THR A 354 8.31 0.54 -13.08
N ILE A 355 7.38 1.26 -12.44
CA ILE A 355 7.27 1.31 -10.97
C ILE A 355 7.11 -0.12 -10.44
N ARG A 356 6.13 -0.88 -10.95
CA ARG A 356 5.89 -2.27 -10.53
C ARG A 356 7.12 -3.18 -10.65
N VAL A 357 7.94 -2.97 -11.68
CA VAL A 357 9.17 -3.76 -11.88
C VAL A 357 10.31 -3.26 -10.98
N LEU A 358 10.38 -1.95 -10.70
CA LEU A 358 11.41 -1.37 -9.83
C LEU A 358 11.19 -1.66 -8.34
N MET A 359 9.97 -2.05 -7.93
CA MET A 359 9.69 -2.59 -6.59
C MET A 359 10.43 -3.92 -6.31
N ASP A 360 10.94 -4.60 -7.32
CA ASP A 360 11.84 -5.76 -7.17
C ASP A 360 13.28 -5.26 -7.02
N GLU A 361 13.77 -5.20 -5.80
CA GLU A 361 15.11 -4.69 -5.44
C GLU A 361 16.27 -5.51 -6.04
N ASN A 362 16.04 -6.77 -6.38
CA ASN A 362 17.04 -7.68 -6.91
C ASN A 362 17.34 -7.45 -8.40
N LEU A 363 16.80 -6.39 -9.02
CA LEU A 363 16.99 -6.09 -10.44
C LEU A 363 18.43 -5.78 -10.81
N THR A 364 19.01 -6.64 -11.62
CA THR A 364 20.33 -6.42 -12.22
C THR A 364 20.30 -5.29 -13.25
N ALA A 365 21.43 -4.64 -13.45
CA ALA A 365 21.57 -3.60 -14.49
C ALA A 365 21.17 -4.11 -15.90
N GLY A 366 21.38 -5.40 -16.18
CA GLY A 366 20.95 -6.05 -17.43
C GLY A 366 19.43 -6.11 -17.57
N GLN A 367 18.70 -6.42 -16.49
CA GLN A 367 17.23 -6.46 -16.47
C GLN A 367 16.64 -5.05 -16.61
N LYS A 368 17.23 -4.04 -15.95
CA LYS A 368 16.83 -2.63 -16.11
C LYS A 368 16.97 -2.17 -17.57
N VAL A 369 18.08 -2.48 -18.25
CA VAL A 369 18.26 -2.20 -19.68
C VAL A 369 17.26 -2.99 -20.54
N HIS A 370 17.00 -4.25 -20.21
CA HIS A 370 15.99 -5.05 -20.91
C HIS A 370 14.59 -4.44 -20.83
N LEU A 371 14.22 -3.90 -19.67
CA LEU A 371 12.94 -3.20 -19.47
C LEU A 371 12.80 -2.01 -20.40
N VAL A 372 13.84 -1.14 -20.50
CA VAL A 372 13.83 0.01 -21.42
C VAL A 372 13.61 -0.43 -22.87
N PHE A 373 14.32 -1.49 -23.32
CA PHE A 373 14.15 -2.00 -24.69
C PHE A 373 12.78 -2.65 -24.88
N LYS A 374 12.22 -3.31 -23.88
CA LYS A 374 10.88 -3.90 -23.91
C LYS A 374 9.84 -2.80 -24.09
N GLU A 375 9.86 -1.78 -23.25
CA GLU A 375 8.91 -0.67 -23.30
C GLU A 375 9.06 0.15 -24.60
N ALA A 376 10.26 0.41 -25.07
CA ALA A 376 10.50 1.03 -26.39
C ALA A 376 9.85 0.23 -27.54
N ARG A 377 9.94 -1.11 -27.51
CA ARG A 377 9.28 -1.96 -28.54
C ARG A 377 7.77 -1.91 -28.43
N VAL A 378 7.23 -1.88 -27.21
CA VAL A 378 5.80 -1.77 -26.95
C VAL A 378 5.29 -0.41 -27.47
N GLY A 379 5.94 0.70 -27.09
CA GLY A 379 5.62 2.04 -27.56
C GLY A 379 5.68 2.18 -29.07
N LEU A 380 6.74 1.62 -29.71
CA LEU A 380 6.87 1.61 -31.17
C LEU A 380 5.76 0.77 -31.83
N SER A 381 5.47 -0.42 -31.32
CA SER A 381 4.43 -1.29 -31.89
C SER A 381 3.05 -0.68 -31.80
N ASN A 382 2.69 -0.13 -30.62
CA ASN A 382 1.44 0.59 -30.42
C ASN A 382 1.35 1.82 -31.33
N GLY A 383 2.46 2.59 -31.44
CA GLY A 383 2.58 3.73 -32.33
C GLY A 383 2.35 3.35 -33.80
N LEU A 384 2.97 2.26 -34.27
CA LEU A 384 2.77 1.78 -35.65
C LEU A 384 1.32 1.38 -35.92
N ILE A 385 0.68 0.64 -35.02
CA ILE A 385 -0.71 0.20 -35.16
C ILE A 385 -1.63 1.42 -35.20
N LEU A 386 -1.56 2.29 -34.19
CA LEU A 386 -2.44 3.45 -34.06
C LEU A 386 -2.11 4.54 -35.08
N GLY A 387 -0.82 4.71 -35.42
CA GLY A 387 -0.39 5.61 -36.48
C GLY A 387 -0.96 5.22 -37.86
N MET A 388 -0.90 3.94 -38.25
CA MET A 388 -1.52 3.46 -39.47
C MET A 388 -3.04 3.60 -39.47
N MET A 389 -3.68 3.29 -38.33
CA MET A 389 -5.13 3.49 -38.18
C MET A 389 -5.51 4.97 -38.32
N SER A 390 -4.72 5.87 -37.71
CA SER A 390 -4.97 7.32 -37.79
C SER A 390 -4.83 7.87 -39.21
N ILE A 391 -3.86 7.39 -39.98
CA ILE A 391 -3.71 7.78 -41.40
C ILE A 391 -5.01 7.50 -42.19
N ILE A 392 -5.59 6.32 -41.98
CA ILE A 392 -6.83 5.94 -42.68
C ILE A 392 -8.01 6.73 -42.16
N LEU A 393 -8.25 6.74 -40.85
CA LEU A 393 -9.42 7.36 -40.22
C LEU A 393 -9.42 8.88 -40.43
N ILE A 394 -8.28 9.55 -40.15
CA ILE A 394 -8.16 11.00 -40.27
C ILE A 394 -8.12 11.40 -41.76
N GLY A 395 -7.45 10.63 -42.61
CA GLY A 395 -7.44 10.87 -44.04
C GLY A 395 -8.87 10.85 -44.64
N CYS A 396 -9.67 9.83 -44.30
CA CYS A 396 -11.08 9.75 -44.63
C CYS A 396 -11.91 10.92 -44.06
N TYR A 397 -11.68 11.24 -42.76
CA TYR A 397 -12.37 12.35 -42.10
C TYR A 397 -12.11 13.69 -42.80
N ILE A 398 -10.85 14.04 -43.12
CA ILE A 398 -10.50 15.28 -43.81
C ILE A 398 -11.12 15.29 -45.22
N TYR A 399 -11.01 14.19 -45.95
CA TYR A 399 -11.54 14.09 -47.30
C TYR A 399 -13.06 14.27 -47.37
N PHE A 400 -13.83 13.57 -46.54
CA PHE A 400 -15.29 13.60 -46.58
C PHE A 400 -15.92 14.80 -45.86
N PHE A 401 -15.34 15.28 -44.77
CA PHE A 401 -15.97 16.30 -43.92
C PHE A 401 -15.35 17.69 -44.00
N LYS A 402 -14.08 17.78 -44.43
CA LYS A 402 -13.37 19.08 -44.55
C LYS A 402 -13.17 19.54 -46.00
N SER A 403 -13.74 18.82 -46.96
CA SER A 403 -13.66 19.13 -48.40
C SER A 403 -12.21 19.32 -48.93
N GLY A 404 -11.24 18.63 -48.31
CA GLY A 404 -9.85 18.63 -48.73
C GLY A 404 -9.63 17.81 -50.01
N SER A 405 -8.57 18.16 -50.77
CA SER A 405 -8.14 17.27 -51.83
C SER A 405 -7.61 15.95 -51.26
N LEU A 406 -7.72 14.85 -52.03
CA LEU A 406 -7.21 13.55 -51.58
C LEU A 406 -5.72 13.63 -51.19
N GLN A 407 -4.92 14.37 -51.96
CA GLN A 407 -3.48 14.56 -51.64
C GLN A 407 -3.26 15.29 -50.33
N PHE A 408 -3.99 16.39 -50.12
CA PHE A 408 -3.91 17.15 -48.86
C PHE A 408 -4.37 16.31 -47.65
N ALA A 409 -5.51 15.59 -47.79
CA ALA A 409 -6.00 14.76 -46.72
C ALA A 409 -5.00 13.68 -46.26
N PHE A 410 -4.36 12.99 -47.22
CA PHE A 410 -3.35 11.97 -46.90
C PHE A 410 -1.99 12.56 -46.53
N ALA A 411 -1.63 13.75 -46.98
CA ALA A 411 -0.42 14.44 -46.50
C ALA A 411 -0.54 14.81 -45.01
N VAL A 412 -1.68 15.43 -44.63
CA VAL A 412 -1.94 15.79 -43.23
C VAL A 412 -2.06 14.57 -42.34
N SER A 413 -2.86 13.56 -42.72
CA SER A 413 -3.04 12.34 -41.95
C SER A 413 -1.75 11.52 -41.84
N GLY A 414 -0.92 11.52 -42.88
CA GLY A 414 0.42 10.90 -42.88
C GLY A 414 1.37 11.57 -41.85
N CYS A 415 1.34 12.91 -41.80
CA CYS A 415 2.08 13.67 -40.80
C CYS A 415 1.61 13.35 -39.39
N ILE A 416 0.29 13.29 -39.15
CA ILE A 416 -0.28 12.93 -37.84
C ILE A 416 0.10 11.51 -37.46
N GLY A 417 -0.01 10.55 -38.40
CA GLY A 417 0.39 9.16 -38.14
C GLY A 417 1.87 9.02 -37.78
N ALA A 418 2.74 9.72 -38.49
CA ALA A 418 4.18 9.75 -38.18
C ALA A 418 4.45 10.40 -36.80
N ALA A 419 3.75 11.49 -36.48
CA ALA A 419 3.84 12.13 -35.18
C ALA A 419 3.38 11.22 -34.05
N LEU A 420 2.29 10.48 -34.21
CA LEU A 420 1.82 9.47 -33.25
C LEU A 420 2.87 8.39 -33.00
N ILE A 421 3.45 7.83 -34.07
CA ILE A 421 4.48 6.77 -33.93
C ILE A 421 5.66 7.29 -33.12
N LEU A 422 6.16 8.47 -33.43
CA LEU A 422 7.33 9.03 -32.78
C LEU A 422 7.02 9.50 -31.36
N ALA A 423 5.88 10.16 -31.13
CA ALA A 423 5.45 10.62 -29.81
C ALA A 423 5.24 9.43 -28.86
N MET A 424 4.56 8.37 -29.28
CA MET A 424 4.33 7.19 -28.45
C MET A 424 5.61 6.44 -28.11
N LEU A 425 6.57 6.35 -29.04
CA LEU A 425 7.87 5.76 -28.76
C LEU A 425 8.65 6.58 -27.70
N ILE A 426 8.71 7.91 -27.88
CA ILE A 426 9.44 8.77 -26.94
C ILE A 426 8.73 8.80 -25.59
N SER A 427 7.41 8.88 -25.56
CA SER A 427 6.62 8.89 -24.32
C SER A 427 6.76 7.60 -23.52
N SER A 428 6.80 6.44 -24.19
CA SER A 428 7.09 5.16 -23.52
C SER A 428 8.48 5.16 -22.89
N LEU A 429 9.50 5.71 -23.59
CA LEU A 429 10.84 5.85 -23.03
C LEU A 429 10.89 6.84 -21.85
N VAL A 430 10.18 7.95 -21.93
CA VAL A 430 10.07 8.94 -20.84
C VAL A 430 9.43 8.30 -19.60
N GLY A 431 8.28 7.59 -19.79
CA GLY A 431 7.59 6.88 -18.72
C GLY A 431 8.41 5.76 -18.07
N THR A 432 9.45 5.27 -18.76
CA THR A 432 10.38 4.26 -18.21
C THR A 432 11.61 4.89 -17.57
N LEU A 433 12.24 5.89 -18.25
CA LEU A 433 13.53 6.43 -17.82
C LEU A 433 13.42 7.36 -16.61
N ILE A 434 12.32 8.10 -16.46
CA ILE A 434 12.14 9.03 -15.33
C ILE A 434 12.07 8.28 -14.00
N PRO A 435 11.19 7.27 -13.79
CA PRO A 435 11.17 6.53 -12.53
C PRO A 435 12.49 5.77 -12.29
N MET A 436 13.13 5.23 -13.32
CA MET A 436 14.46 4.62 -13.19
C MET A 436 15.54 5.63 -12.74
N PHE A 437 15.43 6.88 -13.15
CA PHE A 437 16.31 7.94 -12.70
C PHE A 437 16.07 8.26 -11.21
N PHE A 438 14.82 8.37 -10.76
CA PHE A 438 14.49 8.61 -9.35
C PHE A 438 14.99 7.46 -8.48
N HIS A 439 14.69 6.23 -8.84
CA HIS A 439 15.22 5.05 -8.15
C HIS A 439 16.78 5.09 -8.05
N ARG A 440 17.48 5.54 -9.09
CA ARG A 440 18.95 5.61 -9.06
C ARG A 440 19.50 6.65 -8.08
N ILE A 441 18.77 7.68 -7.79
CA ILE A 441 19.14 8.74 -6.83
C ILE A 441 18.51 8.52 -5.45
N HIS A 442 18.00 7.31 -5.18
CA HIS A 442 17.35 6.93 -3.93
C HIS A 442 16.13 7.82 -3.61
N ILE A 443 15.36 8.18 -4.61
CA ILE A 443 14.03 8.77 -4.48
C ILE A 443 13.04 7.73 -4.95
N ASP A 444 11.94 7.57 -4.22
CA ASP A 444 10.87 6.66 -4.56
C ASP A 444 10.42 6.87 -6.02
N PRO A 445 10.41 5.81 -6.86
CA PRO A 445 9.95 5.87 -8.25
C PRO A 445 8.49 6.33 -8.40
N ALA A 446 7.62 6.10 -7.40
CA ALA A 446 6.21 6.50 -7.41
C ALA A 446 6.04 8.03 -7.42
N VAL A 447 7.04 8.78 -6.92
CA VAL A 447 7.10 10.25 -7.03
C VAL A 447 7.08 10.72 -8.49
N ALA A 448 7.50 9.87 -9.45
CA ALA A 448 7.34 10.12 -10.88
C ALA A 448 5.87 10.00 -11.34
N SER A 449 4.95 10.61 -10.60
CA SER A 449 3.50 10.48 -10.72
C SER A 449 2.94 10.52 -12.16
N GLY A 450 1.79 9.90 -12.35
CA GLY A 450 1.08 9.91 -13.64
C GLY A 450 0.88 11.32 -14.21
N PRO A 451 0.39 12.30 -13.42
CA PRO A 451 0.25 13.68 -13.85
C PRO A 451 1.57 14.36 -14.28
N LEU A 452 2.68 14.09 -13.58
CA LEU A 452 3.99 14.60 -13.97
C LEU A 452 4.43 14.03 -15.33
N ILE A 453 4.35 12.71 -15.49
CA ILE A 453 4.71 12.03 -16.74
C ILE A 453 3.82 12.50 -17.88
N THR A 454 2.51 12.67 -17.66
CA THR A 454 1.59 13.21 -18.68
C THR A 454 2.05 14.61 -19.13
N THR A 455 2.38 15.49 -18.21
CA THR A 455 2.83 16.86 -18.54
C THR A 455 4.14 16.88 -19.32
N VAL A 456 5.10 16.01 -18.96
CA VAL A 456 6.35 15.87 -19.73
C VAL A 456 6.07 15.30 -21.12
N ASN A 457 5.17 14.33 -21.23
CA ASN A 457 4.78 13.75 -22.52
C ASN A 457 4.00 14.73 -23.40
N ASP A 458 3.22 15.64 -22.81
CA ASP A 458 2.58 16.75 -23.56
C ASP A 458 3.63 17.64 -24.23
N LEU A 459 4.70 17.97 -23.51
CA LEU A 459 5.83 18.71 -24.10
C LEU A 459 6.46 17.95 -25.28
N VAL A 460 6.74 16.65 -25.08
CA VAL A 460 7.30 15.77 -26.14
C VAL A 460 6.35 15.72 -27.34
N ALA A 461 5.06 15.52 -27.08
CA ALA A 461 4.04 15.43 -28.13
C ALA A 461 3.91 16.72 -28.93
N VAL A 462 3.89 17.88 -28.27
CA VAL A 462 3.84 19.21 -28.91
C VAL A 462 5.06 19.42 -29.83
N VAL A 463 6.27 19.22 -29.31
CA VAL A 463 7.49 19.43 -30.09
C VAL A 463 7.55 18.46 -31.27
N THR A 464 7.20 17.19 -31.05
CA THR A 464 7.20 16.18 -32.10
C THR A 464 6.16 16.49 -33.17
N TYR A 465 4.95 16.81 -32.77
CA TYR A 465 3.84 17.04 -33.70
C TYR A 465 4.02 18.30 -34.53
N TYR A 466 4.22 19.43 -33.88
CA TYR A 466 4.39 20.70 -34.61
C TYR A 466 5.72 20.76 -35.36
N GLY A 467 6.76 20.13 -34.80
CA GLY A 467 8.04 20.01 -35.50
C GLY A 467 7.92 19.21 -36.82
N LEU A 468 7.20 18.07 -36.79
CA LEU A 468 6.96 17.29 -37.99
C LEU A 468 5.97 18.00 -38.94
N ALA A 469 4.95 18.68 -38.44
CA ALA A 469 4.04 19.46 -39.25
C ALA A 469 4.77 20.59 -39.99
N TRP A 470 5.64 21.32 -39.28
CA TRP A 470 6.49 22.34 -39.89
C TRP A 470 7.39 21.73 -40.99
N LEU A 471 8.13 20.67 -40.65
CA LEU A 471 9.11 20.08 -41.57
C LEU A 471 8.44 19.45 -42.81
N PHE A 472 7.39 18.65 -42.62
CA PHE A 472 6.77 17.90 -43.72
C PHE A 472 5.75 18.72 -44.52
N LEU A 473 4.88 19.46 -43.83
CA LEU A 473 3.75 20.11 -44.51
C LEU A 473 4.16 21.49 -45.07
N ILE A 474 4.98 22.29 -44.35
CA ILE A 474 5.38 23.63 -44.78
C ILE A 474 6.63 23.56 -45.64
N GLU A 475 7.75 23.02 -45.09
CA GLU A 475 9.05 23.06 -45.75
C GLU A 475 9.17 22.09 -46.95
N LEU A 476 8.63 20.87 -46.82
CA LEU A 476 8.80 19.83 -47.86
C LEU A 476 7.67 19.84 -48.91
N LEU A 477 6.43 19.95 -48.47
CA LEU A 477 5.25 19.88 -49.34
C LEU A 477 4.66 21.25 -49.74
N HIS A 478 5.14 22.35 -49.12
CA HIS A 478 4.75 23.73 -49.39
C HIS A 478 3.26 23.98 -49.36
N TYR A 479 2.55 23.38 -48.36
CA TYR A 479 1.14 23.62 -48.10
C TYR A 479 0.89 24.90 -47.31
#